data_afe4da957bdcb3f97adde278edf7b235
#
_entry.id   afe4da957bdcb3f97adde278edf7b235
#
_cell.length_a   1.000
_cell.length_b   1.000
_cell.length_c   1.000
_cell.angle_alpha   90.00
_cell.angle_beta   90.00
_cell.angle_gamma   90.00
#
_symmetry.space_group_name_H-M   'P 1'
#
loop_
_entity.id
_entity.type
_entity.pdbx_description
1 polymer ?
#
loop_
_entity_poly.entity_id
_entity_poly.type
_entity_poly.pdbx_seq_one_letter_code
_entity_poly.pdbx_strand_id
1 'polypeptide(L)'
;MYININLTFNPFHESIKENIVVQNNWKFGCLVLLLLLLSPHLTFALRIEFDDKKDIADWELGPNATAKVSDGKLELKCAGGDTGIYFGDPKWTDYKMEVHARKIAGPYFHLFTRVQKPAADFYFMEISYNSHTNSIFMFKGGAANEITGGPRPKRPESKDDKGGDAYTIIFEVKGETIKTYIDGKLQVETKDKTYKDGRPGLGGRDSTVSYDYVEINGPGIAASPVDHHGKLATIWGSIKQED
;
A
#
# COMPACT_ATOMS: atom_id res chain seq x y z
N MET A 1 -3.70 50.11 10.98
CA MET A 1 -2.66 50.60 11.89
C MET A 1 -1.67 51.35 11.03
N TYR A 2 -1.77 52.70 11.03
CA TYR A 2 -0.91 53.58 10.23
C TYR A 2 0.28 54.00 11.12
N ILE A 3 1.49 53.72 10.67
CA ILE A 3 2.70 54.21 11.33
C ILE A 3 3.12 55.47 10.57
N ASN A 4 3.00 56.65 11.20
CA ASN A 4 3.52 57.89 10.70
C ASN A 4 4.96 58.06 11.20
N ILE A 5 5.89 58.04 10.28
CA ILE A 5 7.30 58.42 10.52
C ILE A 5 7.51 59.84 10.00
N ASN A 6 7.58 60.81 10.89
CA ASN A 6 7.99 62.17 10.55
C ASN A 6 9.52 62.25 10.51
N LEU A 7 10.10 62.40 9.33
CA LEU A 7 11.50 62.81 9.16
C LEU A 7 11.53 64.27 8.70
N THR A 8 11.97 65.18 9.58
CA THR A 8 12.27 66.57 9.25
C THR A 8 13.61 66.63 8.54
N PHE A 9 13.61 67.11 7.30
CA PHE A 9 14.82 67.47 6.55
C PHE A 9 14.79 68.93 6.13
N ASN A 10 15.97 69.55 6.19
CA ASN A 10 16.38 70.91 5.99
C ASN A 10 16.01 71.44 4.58
N PRO A 11 15.71 72.75 4.40
CA PRO A 11 15.09 73.32 3.21
C PRO A 11 16.09 73.73 2.18
N PHE A 12 16.59 72.79 1.39
CA PHE A 12 17.21 73.06 0.10
C PHE A 12 17.45 71.74 -0.64
N HIS A 13 16.36 71.18 -1.22
CA HIS A 13 16.44 70.46 -2.47
C HIS A 13 15.01 70.08 -2.93
N GLU A 14 14.85 70.15 -4.24
CA GLU A 14 13.59 69.93 -4.92
C GLU A 14 12.90 68.62 -4.58
N SER A 15 11.58 68.74 -4.38
CA SER A 15 10.67 67.64 -4.11
C SER A 15 10.52 66.75 -5.33
N ILE A 16 11.20 65.60 -5.35
CA ILE A 16 10.81 64.47 -6.19
C ILE A 16 9.77 63.70 -5.42
N LYS A 17 8.50 63.88 -5.78
CA LYS A 17 7.41 63.00 -5.29
C LYS A 17 7.47 61.71 -6.08
N GLU A 18 8.19 60.73 -5.57
CA GLU A 18 8.04 59.36 -6.01
C GLU A 18 6.75 58.78 -5.41
N ASN A 19 5.74 58.67 -6.26
CA ASN A 19 4.55 57.88 -5.94
C ASN A 19 4.93 56.40 -5.95
N ILE A 20 5.26 55.82 -4.79
CA ILE A 20 5.38 54.38 -4.63
C ILE A 20 3.97 53.82 -4.72
N VAL A 21 3.57 53.36 -5.90
CA VAL A 21 2.37 52.57 -6.09
C VAL A 21 2.64 51.17 -5.53
N VAL A 22 2.20 50.95 -4.30
CA VAL A 22 2.15 49.58 -3.75
C VAL A 22 1.07 48.82 -4.53
N GLN A 23 1.47 48.23 -5.65
CA GLN A 23 0.60 47.27 -6.33
C GLN A 23 0.38 46.07 -5.39
N ASN A 24 -0.88 45.85 -5.03
CA ASN A 24 -1.31 44.72 -4.27
C ASN A 24 -1.00 43.41 -5.01
N ASN A 25 0.14 42.81 -4.71
CA ASN A 25 0.54 41.49 -5.21
C ASN A 25 -0.26 40.32 -4.56
N TRP A 26 -1.46 40.60 -4.10
CA TRP A 26 -2.32 39.59 -3.47
C TRP A 26 -2.67 38.45 -4.44
N LYS A 27 -2.78 38.75 -5.72
CA LYS A 27 -3.02 37.74 -6.77
C LYS A 27 -1.84 36.77 -6.91
N PHE A 28 -0.59 37.22 -6.71
CA PHE A 28 0.59 36.34 -6.73
C PHE A 28 0.65 35.43 -5.49
N GLY A 29 0.32 35.97 -4.31
CA GLY A 29 0.26 35.17 -3.07
C GLY A 29 -0.78 34.07 -3.13
N CYS A 30 -1.97 34.33 -3.69
CA CYS A 30 -3.00 33.32 -3.90
C CYS A 30 -2.62 32.26 -4.93
N LEU A 31 -1.89 32.64 -5.99
CA LEU A 31 -1.44 31.69 -7.02
C LEU A 31 -0.37 30.73 -6.48
N VAL A 32 0.58 31.23 -5.69
CA VAL A 32 1.61 30.40 -5.04
C VAL A 32 1.01 29.48 -4.00
N LEU A 33 0.04 29.96 -3.21
CA LEU A 33 -0.69 29.12 -2.24
C LEU A 33 -1.51 28.03 -2.92
N LEU A 34 -2.14 28.34 -4.07
CA LEU A 34 -2.90 27.36 -4.85
C LEU A 34 -1.98 26.30 -5.49
N LEU A 35 -0.79 26.68 -5.94
CA LEU A 35 0.22 25.75 -6.47
C LEU A 35 0.79 24.82 -5.39
N LEU A 36 0.92 25.29 -4.15
CA LEU A 36 1.32 24.45 -3.02
C LEU A 36 0.25 23.44 -2.61
N LEU A 37 -1.03 23.75 -2.83
CA LEU A 37 -2.15 22.83 -2.59
C LEU A 37 -2.30 21.77 -3.70
N LEU A 38 -1.72 22.01 -4.88
CA LEU A 38 -1.70 21.08 -6.02
C LEU A 38 -0.42 20.24 -6.07
N SER A 39 0.43 20.29 -5.03
CA SER A 39 1.57 19.38 -4.93
C SER A 39 1.07 17.95 -5.01
N PRO A 40 1.45 17.13 -6.00
CA PRO A 40 1.15 15.72 -5.98
C PRO A 40 1.74 15.19 -4.67
N HIS A 41 0.88 14.70 -3.80
CA HIS A 41 1.36 13.94 -2.64
C HIS A 41 2.07 12.73 -3.23
N LEU A 42 3.40 12.77 -3.27
CA LEU A 42 4.24 11.61 -3.55
C LEU A 42 3.92 10.59 -2.47
N THR A 43 2.97 9.71 -2.75
CA THR A 43 2.72 8.55 -1.91
C THR A 43 3.88 7.60 -2.12
N PHE A 44 4.79 7.59 -1.17
CA PHE A 44 5.83 6.59 -1.12
C PHE A 44 5.19 5.25 -0.76
N ALA A 45 5.53 4.22 -1.51
CA ALA A 45 5.09 2.85 -1.24
C ALA A 45 6.30 2.00 -0.85
N LEU A 46 6.12 1.13 0.12
CA LEU A 46 7.04 0.03 0.38
C LEU A 46 6.72 -1.07 -0.64
N ARG A 47 7.61 -1.30 -1.61
CA ARG A 47 7.46 -2.34 -2.62
C ARG A 47 8.59 -3.34 -2.53
N ILE A 48 8.24 -4.63 -2.55
CA ILE A 48 9.16 -5.77 -2.44
C ILE A 48 8.88 -6.71 -3.61
N GLU A 49 9.90 -7.00 -4.41
CA GLU A 49 9.82 -7.82 -5.64
C GLU A 49 10.43 -9.21 -5.49
N PHE A 50 10.82 -9.62 -4.28
CA PHE A 50 11.34 -10.95 -3.94
C PHE A 50 12.58 -11.41 -4.75
N ASP A 51 13.49 -10.48 -5.01
CA ASP A 51 14.72 -10.74 -5.75
C ASP A 51 15.73 -11.55 -4.91
N ASP A 52 15.73 -11.38 -3.58
CA ASP A 52 16.62 -12.05 -2.64
C ASP A 52 15.85 -12.59 -1.42
N LYS A 53 16.34 -13.67 -0.83
CA LYS A 53 15.82 -14.20 0.45
C LYS A 53 15.88 -13.20 1.60
N LYS A 54 16.74 -12.19 1.50
CA LYS A 54 16.83 -11.08 2.46
C LYS A 54 15.57 -10.22 2.51
N ASP A 55 14.80 -10.20 1.43
CA ASP A 55 13.57 -9.40 1.32
C ASP A 55 12.50 -9.83 2.34
N ILE A 56 12.59 -11.06 2.83
CA ILE A 56 11.69 -11.62 3.84
C ILE A 56 12.40 -12.07 5.12
N ALA A 57 13.67 -11.67 5.34
CA ALA A 57 14.47 -12.20 6.45
C ALA A 57 13.95 -11.83 7.84
N ASP A 58 13.29 -10.70 7.95
CA ASP A 58 12.65 -10.17 9.18
C ASP A 58 11.15 -10.45 9.26
N TRP A 59 10.59 -11.20 8.28
CA TRP A 59 9.18 -11.56 8.29
C TRP A 59 8.92 -12.74 9.20
N GLU A 60 7.79 -12.72 9.89
CA GLU A 60 7.40 -13.79 10.82
C GLU A 60 6.52 -14.83 10.12
N LEU A 61 6.97 -16.08 10.11
CA LEU A 61 6.17 -17.20 9.64
C LEU A 61 5.16 -17.64 10.72
N GLY A 62 3.92 -17.80 10.31
CA GLY A 62 2.89 -18.42 11.12
C GLY A 62 3.05 -19.95 11.22
N PRO A 63 2.27 -20.61 12.09
CA PRO A 63 2.31 -22.05 12.24
C PRO A 63 2.06 -22.79 10.92
N ASN A 64 2.87 -23.81 10.63
CA ASN A 64 2.75 -24.65 9.43
C ASN A 64 2.80 -23.88 8.08
N ALA A 65 3.34 -22.68 8.08
CA ALA A 65 3.67 -21.93 6.87
C ALA A 65 5.15 -22.12 6.52
N THR A 66 5.45 -22.25 5.23
CA THR A 66 6.81 -22.26 4.71
C THR A 66 6.94 -21.32 3.52
N ALA A 67 8.01 -20.55 3.49
CA ALA A 67 8.28 -19.55 2.45
C ALA A 67 9.57 -19.89 1.71
N LYS A 68 9.57 -19.70 0.38
CA LYS A 68 10.72 -19.85 -0.48
C LYS A 68 10.76 -18.68 -1.45
N VAL A 69 11.87 -17.98 -1.51
CA VAL A 69 12.17 -16.97 -2.53
C VAL A 69 13.05 -17.57 -3.60
N SER A 70 12.62 -17.55 -4.85
CA SER A 70 13.37 -17.97 -6.02
C SER A 70 12.77 -17.36 -7.28
N ASP A 71 13.62 -17.06 -8.25
CA ASP A 71 13.23 -16.56 -9.58
C ASP A 71 12.35 -15.30 -9.52
N GLY A 72 12.67 -14.36 -8.61
CA GLY A 72 11.93 -13.11 -8.44
C GLY A 72 10.51 -13.32 -7.87
N LYS A 73 10.30 -14.40 -7.11
CA LYS A 73 8.96 -14.73 -6.53
C LYS A 73 9.08 -15.27 -5.11
N LEU A 74 8.05 -14.97 -4.32
CA LEU A 74 7.81 -15.64 -3.06
C LEU A 74 6.79 -16.76 -3.26
N GLU A 75 7.19 -18.01 -3.08
CA GLU A 75 6.28 -19.13 -2.93
C GLU A 75 6.00 -19.38 -1.45
N LEU A 76 4.72 -19.33 -1.08
CA LEU A 76 4.24 -19.53 0.28
C LEU A 76 3.31 -20.74 0.32
N LYS A 77 3.67 -21.75 1.11
CA LYS A 77 2.85 -22.94 1.39
C LYS A 77 2.28 -22.83 2.80
N CYS A 78 0.95 -22.95 2.92
CA CYS A 78 0.19 -22.89 4.15
C CYS A 78 -0.54 -24.23 4.35
N ALA A 79 -0.38 -24.86 5.50
CA ALA A 79 -1.00 -26.13 5.80
C ALA A 79 -1.73 -26.08 7.17
N GLY A 80 -2.94 -26.62 7.22
CA GLY A 80 -3.67 -26.83 8.47
C GLY A 80 -4.10 -25.56 9.20
N GLY A 81 -4.94 -24.74 8.58
CA GLY A 81 -5.51 -23.54 9.21
C GLY A 81 -5.20 -22.25 8.47
N ASP A 82 -5.76 -21.15 8.95
CA ASP A 82 -5.56 -19.81 8.39
C ASP A 82 -4.21 -19.29 8.86
N THR A 83 -3.20 -19.40 8.02
CA THR A 83 -1.80 -19.09 8.35
C THR A 83 -1.07 -18.43 7.19
N GLY A 84 0.12 -17.90 7.46
CA GLY A 84 0.88 -17.19 6.44
C GLY A 84 2.20 -16.64 6.92
N ILE A 85 2.65 -15.56 6.31
CA ILE A 85 3.84 -14.78 6.66
C ILE A 85 3.41 -13.33 6.92
N TYR A 86 3.91 -12.73 7.99
CA TYR A 86 3.51 -11.43 8.49
C TYR A 86 4.70 -10.49 8.56
N PHE A 87 4.49 -9.21 8.24
CA PHE A 87 5.58 -8.24 8.12
C PHE A 87 5.14 -6.82 8.48
N GLY A 88 6.10 -5.90 8.54
CA GLY A 88 5.85 -4.49 8.85
C GLY A 88 5.66 -4.19 10.34
N ASP A 89 5.26 -2.96 10.64
CA ASP A 89 5.12 -2.48 12.00
C ASP A 89 3.72 -2.83 12.56
N PRO A 90 3.61 -3.43 13.76
CA PRO A 90 2.32 -3.71 14.41
C PRO A 90 1.51 -2.47 14.76
N LYS A 91 2.07 -1.27 14.63
CA LYS A 91 1.38 0.01 14.85
C LYS A 91 0.78 0.63 13.60
N TRP A 92 0.92 0.00 12.44
CA TRP A 92 0.28 0.51 11.22
C TRP A 92 -1.24 0.46 11.35
N THR A 93 -1.90 1.58 11.08
CA THR A 93 -3.35 1.73 11.25
C THR A 93 -4.09 1.66 9.91
N ASP A 94 -3.81 2.62 9.05
CA ASP A 94 -4.48 2.80 7.76
C ASP A 94 -3.49 2.50 6.65
N TYR A 95 -3.77 1.48 5.86
CA TYR A 95 -2.92 1.11 4.73
C TYR A 95 -3.67 0.36 3.65
N LYS A 96 -3.09 0.40 2.48
CA LYS A 96 -3.46 -0.38 1.31
C LYS A 96 -2.32 -1.34 1.01
N MET A 97 -2.60 -2.62 1.03
CA MET A 97 -1.69 -3.66 0.56
C MET A 97 -2.16 -4.14 -0.82
N GLU A 98 -1.25 -4.12 -1.79
CA GLU A 98 -1.47 -4.66 -3.12
C GLU A 98 -0.48 -5.79 -3.39
N VAL A 99 -0.95 -6.87 -3.98
CA VAL A 99 -0.13 -7.99 -4.40
C VAL A 99 -0.50 -8.41 -5.82
N HIS A 100 0.48 -8.89 -6.57
CA HIS A 100 0.22 -9.74 -7.72
C HIS A 100 0.52 -11.17 -7.33
N ALA A 101 -0.49 -12.02 -7.38
CA ALA A 101 -0.40 -13.37 -6.83
C ALA A 101 -1.05 -14.40 -7.73
N ARG A 102 -0.48 -15.60 -7.73
CA ARG A 102 -0.94 -16.76 -8.48
C ARG A 102 -1.16 -17.93 -7.52
N LYS A 103 -2.34 -18.53 -7.57
CA LYS A 103 -2.58 -19.80 -6.89
C LYS A 103 -1.82 -20.93 -7.61
N ILE A 104 -1.04 -21.68 -6.87
CA ILE A 104 -0.37 -22.89 -7.36
C ILE A 104 -1.18 -24.13 -7.00
N ALA A 105 -1.65 -24.23 -5.75
CA ALA A 105 -2.43 -25.36 -5.28
C ALA A 105 -3.37 -24.97 -4.13
N GLY A 106 -4.38 -25.79 -3.89
CA GLY A 106 -5.26 -25.69 -2.73
C GLY A 106 -6.47 -24.81 -2.91
N PRO A 107 -7.39 -24.80 -1.91
CA PRO A 107 -8.72 -24.21 -2.05
C PRO A 107 -8.83 -22.76 -1.61
N TYR A 108 -7.91 -22.24 -0.75
CA TYR A 108 -8.10 -20.96 -0.12
C TYR A 108 -6.84 -20.09 -0.16
N PHE A 109 -6.95 -18.92 -0.78
CA PHE A 109 -5.96 -17.87 -0.76
C PHE A 109 -6.40 -16.78 0.22
N HIS A 110 -5.46 -16.30 1.05
CA HIS A 110 -5.73 -15.26 2.03
C HIS A 110 -4.73 -14.09 1.91
N LEU A 111 -5.25 -12.88 2.15
CA LEU A 111 -4.47 -11.74 2.59
C LEU A 111 -4.91 -11.35 3.99
N PHE A 112 -3.96 -10.98 4.83
CA PHE A 112 -4.23 -10.58 6.21
C PHE A 112 -3.98 -9.10 6.41
N THR A 113 -4.79 -8.48 7.27
CA THR A 113 -4.58 -7.09 7.70
C THR A 113 -4.81 -6.96 9.19
N ARG A 114 -4.15 -5.93 9.78
CA ARG A 114 -4.25 -5.62 11.22
C ARG A 114 -4.04 -6.85 12.10
N VAL A 115 -3.00 -7.62 11.77
CA VAL A 115 -2.63 -8.81 12.55
C VAL A 115 -2.07 -8.37 13.89
N GLN A 116 -2.80 -8.69 14.97
CA GLN A 116 -2.38 -8.46 16.36
C GLN A 116 -1.52 -9.61 16.83
N LYS A 117 -1.99 -10.83 16.57
CA LYS A 117 -1.33 -12.07 16.92
C LYS A 117 -1.48 -13.05 15.77
N PRO A 118 -0.36 -13.51 15.18
CA PRO A 118 -0.40 -14.53 14.14
C PRO A 118 -1.26 -15.75 14.51
N ALA A 119 -2.06 -16.23 13.56
CA ALA A 119 -2.96 -17.35 13.71
C ALA A 119 -4.04 -17.22 14.82
N ALA A 120 -4.29 -16.01 15.34
CA ALA A 120 -5.28 -15.83 16.41
C ALA A 120 -6.17 -14.59 16.27
N ASP A 121 -5.61 -13.42 15.94
CA ASP A 121 -6.34 -12.16 15.99
C ASP A 121 -5.96 -11.28 14.78
N PHE A 122 -6.84 -11.19 13.77
CA PHE A 122 -6.63 -10.48 12.51
C PHE A 122 -7.90 -10.31 11.68
N TYR A 123 -7.85 -9.47 10.67
CA TYR A 123 -8.78 -9.57 9.54
C TYR A 123 -8.13 -10.32 8.39
N PHE A 124 -8.93 -11.08 7.63
CA PHE A 124 -8.46 -11.64 6.38
C PHE A 124 -9.50 -11.59 5.27
N MET A 125 -9.00 -11.38 4.08
CA MET A 125 -9.73 -11.62 2.85
C MET A 125 -9.50 -13.07 2.45
N GLU A 126 -10.56 -13.78 2.09
CA GLU A 126 -10.49 -15.11 1.51
C GLU A 126 -10.93 -15.11 0.06
N ILE A 127 -10.12 -15.65 -0.83
CA ILE A 127 -10.54 -16.08 -2.15
C ILE A 127 -10.72 -17.60 -2.10
N SER A 128 -11.96 -18.04 -2.19
CA SER A 128 -12.33 -19.46 -2.18
C SER A 128 -12.40 -19.98 -3.62
N TYR A 129 -11.59 -20.99 -3.91
CA TYR A 129 -11.62 -21.70 -5.20
C TYR A 129 -12.68 -22.79 -5.24
N ASN A 130 -13.11 -23.27 -4.07
CA ASN A 130 -14.17 -24.27 -3.97
C ASN A 130 -15.56 -23.67 -4.23
N SER A 131 -15.86 -22.52 -3.65
CA SER A 131 -17.16 -21.82 -3.82
C SER A 131 -17.14 -20.77 -4.93
N HIS A 132 -15.97 -20.48 -5.53
CA HIS A 132 -15.76 -19.42 -6.52
C HIS A 132 -16.21 -18.04 -6.01
N THR A 133 -15.96 -17.75 -4.73
CA THR A 133 -16.35 -16.49 -4.08
C THR A 133 -15.16 -15.83 -3.39
N ASN A 134 -15.36 -14.59 -2.98
CA ASN A 134 -14.46 -13.90 -2.06
C ASN A 134 -15.24 -13.32 -0.87
N SER A 135 -14.56 -13.15 0.26
CA SER A 135 -15.18 -12.76 1.53
C SER A 135 -14.18 -12.07 2.43
N ILE A 136 -14.66 -11.30 3.41
CA ILE A 136 -13.84 -10.75 4.50
C ILE A 136 -14.30 -11.41 5.82
N PHE A 137 -13.32 -11.83 6.59
CA PHE A 137 -13.50 -12.40 7.91
C PHE A 137 -12.73 -11.61 8.97
N MET A 138 -13.27 -11.59 10.18
CA MET A 138 -12.56 -11.28 11.40
C MET A 138 -12.24 -12.59 12.11
N PHE A 139 -10.96 -12.86 12.36
CA PHE A 139 -10.51 -13.98 13.18
C PHE A 139 -10.23 -13.50 14.58
N LYS A 140 -10.86 -14.08 15.57
CA LYS A 140 -10.72 -13.70 16.97
C LYS A 140 -10.77 -14.90 17.89
N GLY A 141 -9.72 -15.08 18.69
CA GLY A 141 -9.69 -16.14 19.70
C GLY A 141 -9.87 -17.55 19.13
N GLY A 142 -9.40 -17.83 17.91
CA GLY A 142 -9.50 -19.13 17.26
C GLY A 142 -10.78 -19.36 16.45
N ALA A 143 -11.64 -18.34 16.28
CA ALA A 143 -12.86 -18.42 15.50
C ALA A 143 -12.88 -17.39 14.36
N ALA A 144 -13.24 -17.84 13.15
CA ALA A 144 -13.47 -16.99 11.99
C ALA A 144 -14.95 -16.55 11.96
N ASN A 145 -15.17 -15.24 11.97
CA ASN A 145 -16.49 -14.62 11.83
C ASN A 145 -16.53 -13.85 10.52
N GLU A 146 -17.44 -14.19 9.64
CA GLU A 146 -17.61 -13.47 8.38
C GLU A 146 -18.20 -12.07 8.63
N ILE A 147 -17.58 -11.06 8.02
CA ILE A 147 -18.00 -9.67 8.10
C ILE A 147 -18.24 -9.05 6.71
N THR A 148 -18.41 -9.86 5.68
CA THR A 148 -18.65 -9.44 4.29
C THR A 148 -19.87 -8.49 4.17
N GLY A 149 -20.85 -8.61 5.07
CA GLY A 149 -21.99 -7.69 5.15
C GLY A 149 -23.08 -7.90 4.10
N GLY A 150 -23.00 -8.97 3.30
CA GLY A 150 -23.95 -9.28 2.24
C GLY A 150 -23.62 -10.60 1.52
N PRO A 151 -24.26 -10.88 0.38
CA PRO A 151 -23.90 -12.03 -0.43
C PRO A 151 -22.44 -11.97 -0.85
N ARG A 152 -21.73 -13.09 -0.77
CA ARG A 152 -20.33 -13.18 -1.20
C ARG A 152 -20.21 -12.92 -2.69
N PRO A 153 -19.39 -11.95 -3.13
CA PRO A 153 -19.13 -11.72 -4.55
C PRO A 153 -18.53 -12.97 -5.19
N LYS A 154 -18.88 -13.19 -6.45
CA LYS A 154 -18.19 -14.22 -7.23
C LYS A 154 -16.76 -13.81 -7.50
N ARG A 155 -15.84 -14.76 -7.38
CA ARG A 155 -14.45 -14.57 -7.78
C ARG A 155 -14.41 -14.26 -9.29
N PRO A 156 -13.68 -13.20 -9.74
CA PRO A 156 -13.47 -12.97 -11.16
C PRO A 156 -12.77 -14.15 -11.83
N GLU A 157 -13.02 -14.36 -13.11
CA GLU A 157 -12.23 -15.28 -13.90
C GLU A 157 -10.82 -14.69 -14.10
N SER A 158 -9.80 -15.55 -14.00
CA SER A 158 -8.43 -15.13 -14.24
C SER A 158 -8.23 -14.78 -15.72
N LYS A 159 -7.50 -13.72 -15.98
CA LYS A 159 -7.09 -13.32 -17.34
C LYS A 159 -5.79 -14.00 -17.78
N ASP A 160 -5.18 -14.80 -16.93
CA ASP A 160 -3.92 -15.44 -17.22
C ASP A 160 -4.12 -16.79 -17.92
N ASP A 161 -3.93 -16.80 -19.22
CA ASP A 161 -4.06 -17.98 -20.09
C ASP A 161 -2.98 -19.05 -19.88
N LYS A 162 -1.99 -18.81 -18.99
CA LYS A 162 -0.85 -19.70 -18.76
C LYS A 162 -1.02 -20.69 -17.62
N GLY A 163 -2.27 -21.04 -17.32
CA GLY A 163 -2.55 -22.20 -16.45
C GLY A 163 -2.56 -21.96 -14.95
N GLY A 164 -2.90 -20.77 -14.52
CA GLY A 164 -3.11 -20.48 -13.10
C GLY A 164 -3.88 -19.21 -12.90
N ASP A 165 -4.73 -19.19 -11.87
CA ASP A 165 -5.50 -18.01 -11.46
C ASP A 165 -4.54 -16.97 -10.86
N ALA A 166 -4.10 -16.00 -11.66
CA ALA A 166 -3.30 -14.85 -11.23
C ALA A 166 -4.15 -13.59 -11.17
N TYR A 167 -3.97 -12.81 -10.10
CA TYR A 167 -4.73 -11.58 -9.84
C TYR A 167 -3.84 -10.50 -9.27
N THR A 168 -4.18 -9.23 -9.59
CA THR A 168 -3.80 -8.10 -8.76
C THR A 168 -4.86 -7.91 -7.68
N ILE A 169 -4.48 -8.09 -6.43
CA ILE A 169 -5.38 -8.09 -5.29
C ILE A 169 -5.01 -6.94 -4.37
N ILE A 170 -6.02 -6.19 -3.93
CA ILE A 170 -5.83 -5.12 -2.96
C ILE A 170 -6.68 -5.41 -1.72
N PHE A 171 -6.07 -5.27 -0.55
CA PHE A 171 -6.73 -5.25 0.73
C PHE A 171 -6.43 -3.92 1.43
N GLU A 172 -7.45 -3.10 1.60
CA GLU A 172 -7.35 -1.75 2.15
C GLU A 172 -8.07 -1.66 3.49
N VAL A 173 -7.42 -1.02 4.45
CA VAL A 173 -8.00 -0.68 5.76
C VAL A 173 -7.82 0.81 6.02
N LYS A 174 -8.93 1.50 6.33
CA LYS A 174 -8.94 2.94 6.63
C LYS A 174 -9.99 3.25 7.69
N GLY A 175 -9.55 3.62 8.90
CA GLY A 175 -10.44 3.74 10.05
C GLY A 175 -11.15 2.41 10.31
N GLU A 176 -12.47 2.41 10.34
CA GLU A 176 -13.30 1.20 10.48
C GLU A 176 -13.64 0.54 9.13
N THR A 177 -13.32 1.20 8.01
CA THR A 177 -13.65 0.70 6.67
C THR A 177 -12.61 -0.28 6.17
N ILE A 178 -13.08 -1.40 5.65
CA ILE A 178 -12.27 -2.49 5.10
C ILE A 178 -12.77 -2.76 3.68
N LYS A 179 -11.86 -2.76 2.70
CA LYS A 179 -12.18 -2.97 1.28
C LYS A 179 -11.27 -3.98 0.65
N THR A 180 -11.81 -4.74 -0.29
CA THR A 180 -11.04 -5.64 -1.14
C THR A 180 -11.32 -5.35 -2.61
N TYR A 181 -10.26 -5.48 -3.42
CA TYR A 181 -10.36 -5.34 -4.88
C TYR A 181 -9.63 -6.50 -5.53
N ILE A 182 -10.14 -6.95 -6.66
CA ILE A 182 -9.49 -7.93 -7.54
C ILE A 182 -9.48 -7.33 -8.95
N ASP A 183 -8.30 -7.24 -9.56
CA ASP A 183 -8.09 -6.64 -10.88
C ASP A 183 -8.74 -5.25 -11.02
N GLY A 184 -8.55 -4.41 -10.01
CA GLY A 184 -9.07 -3.05 -9.92
C GLY A 184 -10.57 -2.94 -9.65
N LYS A 185 -11.31 -4.04 -9.51
CA LYS A 185 -12.76 -4.03 -9.22
C LYS A 185 -13.01 -4.23 -7.73
N LEU A 186 -13.76 -3.32 -7.12
CA LEU A 186 -14.25 -3.47 -5.75
C LEU A 186 -15.04 -4.76 -5.62
N GLN A 187 -14.68 -5.58 -4.64
CA GLN A 187 -15.35 -6.85 -4.33
C GLN A 187 -16.20 -6.72 -3.09
N VAL A 188 -15.60 -6.32 -1.98
CA VAL A 188 -16.28 -6.16 -0.69
C VAL A 188 -15.90 -4.83 -0.10
N GLU A 189 -16.89 -4.15 0.47
CA GLU A 189 -16.72 -3.03 1.39
C GLU A 189 -17.53 -3.31 2.65
N THR A 190 -16.88 -3.27 3.80
CA THR A 190 -17.51 -3.50 5.10
C THR A 190 -16.93 -2.58 6.16
N LYS A 191 -17.50 -2.60 7.36
CA LYS A 191 -17.00 -1.83 8.51
C LYS A 191 -16.89 -2.72 9.72
N ASP A 192 -15.74 -2.68 10.37
CA ASP A 192 -15.50 -3.29 11.66
C ASP A 192 -14.46 -2.49 12.45
N LYS A 193 -14.58 -2.45 13.78
CA LYS A 193 -13.76 -1.67 14.69
C LYS A 193 -12.96 -2.50 15.69
N THR A 194 -12.96 -3.82 15.52
CA THR A 194 -12.34 -4.74 16.47
C THR A 194 -10.83 -4.53 16.55
N TYR A 195 -10.16 -4.45 15.40
CA TYR A 195 -8.73 -4.17 15.33
C TYR A 195 -8.49 -2.82 14.64
N LYS A 196 -7.69 -1.94 15.29
CA LYS A 196 -7.42 -0.58 14.80
C LYS A 196 -6.08 -0.46 14.08
N ASP A 197 -5.13 -1.30 14.45
CA ASP A 197 -3.76 -1.35 13.97
C ASP A 197 -3.31 -2.80 13.77
N GLY A 198 -2.09 -3.01 13.32
CA GLY A 198 -1.48 -4.31 13.17
C GLY A 198 -0.83 -4.53 11.81
N ARG A 199 -0.12 -5.65 11.73
CA ARG A 199 0.70 -6.00 10.56
C ARG A 199 -0.14 -6.52 9.39
N PRO A 200 0.29 -6.27 8.14
CA PRO A 200 -0.17 -7.02 6.98
C PRO A 200 0.42 -8.44 6.96
N GLY A 201 -0.18 -9.31 6.13
CA GLY A 201 0.35 -10.63 5.89
C GLY A 201 -0.18 -11.28 4.61
N LEU A 202 0.56 -12.28 4.14
CA LEU A 202 0.26 -13.09 2.97
C LEU A 202 0.00 -14.52 3.44
N GLY A 203 -0.93 -15.26 2.79
CA GLY A 203 -1.16 -16.63 3.22
C GLY A 203 -2.33 -17.37 2.58
N GLY A 204 -2.87 -18.30 3.34
CA GLY A 204 -3.96 -19.16 2.91
C GLY A 204 -4.29 -20.24 3.90
N ARG A 205 -5.10 -21.20 3.46
CA ARG A 205 -5.40 -22.43 4.19
C ARG A 205 -5.33 -23.60 3.21
N ASP A 206 -4.49 -24.60 3.56
CA ASP A 206 -4.26 -25.78 2.73
C ASP A 206 -3.92 -25.42 1.27
N SER A 207 -3.05 -24.42 1.09
CA SER A 207 -2.78 -23.86 -0.22
C SER A 207 -1.29 -23.53 -0.42
N THR A 208 -0.92 -23.39 -1.68
CA THR A 208 0.37 -22.84 -2.12
C THR A 208 0.07 -21.68 -3.07
N VAL A 209 0.69 -20.53 -2.79
CA VAL A 209 0.51 -19.30 -3.56
C VAL A 209 1.88 -18.74 -3.92
N SER A 210 2.02 -18.26 -5.14
CA SER A 210 3.19 -17.53 -5.63
C SER A 210 2.86 -16.04 -5.71
N TYR A 211 3.74 -15.20 -5.20
CA TYR A 211 3.62 -13.74 -5.24
C TYR A 211 4.77 -13.19 -6.08
N ASP A 212 4.45 -12.32 -7.03
CA ASP A 212 5.44 -11.59 -7.83
C ASP A 212 5.94 -10.35 -7.09
N TYR A 213 5.06 -9.68 -6.37
CA TYR A 213 5.40 -8.55 -5.50
C TYR A 213 4.36 -8.33 -4.40
N VAL A 214 4.76 -7.58 -3.41
CA VAL A 214 3.86 -6.90 -2.47
C VAL A 214 4.20 -5.42 -2.42
N GLU A 215 3.17 -4.59 -2.44
CA GLU A 215 3.29 -3.14 -2.28
C GLU A 215 2.37 -2.66 -1.18
N ILE A 216 2.90 -1.83 -0.28
CA ILE A 216 2.12 -1.25 0.83
C ILE A 216 2.35 0.24 0.86
N ASN A 217 1.25 0.98 0.95
CA ASN A 217 1.26 2.40 1.17
C ASN A 217 0.29 2.80 2.27
N GLY A 218 0.65 3.84 3.01
CA GLY A 218 -0.14 4.37 4.11
C GLY A 218 0.66 5.37 4.93
N PRO A 219 -0.01 6.11 5.83
CA PRO A 219 0.67 7.03 6.73
C PRO A 219 1.74 6.34 7.58
N GLY A 220 2.94 6.89 7.60
CA GLY A 220 4.07 6.36 8.39
C GLY A 220 4.77 5.14 7.80
N ILE A 221 4.38 4.69 6.61
CA ILE A 221 5.06 3.62 5.88
C ILE A 221 6.14 4.25 5.02
N ALA A 222 7.41 3.95 5.34
CA ALA A 222 8.53 4.44 4.57
C ALA A 222 8.61 3.70 3.22
N ALA A 223 8.88 4.45 2.15
CA ALA A 223 9.17 3.84 0.86
C ALA A 223 10.40 2.92 0.94
N SER A 224 10.40 1.86 0.15
CA SER A 224 11.64 1.17 -0.14
C SER A 224 12.63 2.17 -0.72
N PRO A 225 13.89 2.16 -0.27
CA PRO A 225 14.94 2.82 -1.03
C PRO A 225 14.85 2.28 -2.46
N VAL A 226 14.66 3.18 -3.43
CA VAL A 226 14.71 2.77 -4.85
C VAL A 226 16.14 2.29 -5.08
N ASP A 227 16.34 0.99 -5.14
CA ASP A 227 17.64 0.43 -5.48
C ASP A 227 17.91 0.69 -6.95
N HIS A 228 18.62 1.79 -7.23
CA HIS A 228 19.04 2.18 -8.58
C HIS A 228 20.16 1.30 -9.13
N HIS A 229 20.57 0.24 -8.44
CA HIS A 229 21.72 -0.60 -8.78
C HIS A 229 21.51 -1.57 -9.96
N GLY A 230 20.57 -1.37 -10.84
CA GLY A 230 20.47 -2.23 -12.02
C GLY A 230 19.99 -1.56 -13.30
N LYS A 231 19.15 -0.56 -13.21
CA LYS A 231 18.46 -0.06 -14.41
C LYS A 231 19.07 1.22 -15.03
N LEU A 232 19.78 2.04 -14.24
CA LEU A 232 20.44 3.25 -14.80
C LEU A 232 21.79 2.95 -15.44
N ALA A 233 22.54 1.97 -14.96
CA ALA A 233 23.84 1.61 -15.52
C ALA A 233 23.73 1.04 -16.94
N THR A 234 22.65 0.31 -17.26
CA THR A 234 22.39 -0.23 -18.60
C THR A 234 21.97 0.85 -19.60
N ILE A 235 21.22 1.86 -19.17
CA ILE A 235 20.81 2.97 -20.04
C ILE A 235 22.00 3.89 -20.38
N TRP A 236 22.88 4.18 -19.41
CA TRP A 236 24.08 5.00 -19.65
C TRP A 236 25.16 4.25 -20.44
N GLY A 237 25.20 2.93 -20.33
CA GLY A 237 26.11 2.09 -21.12
C GLY A 237 25.74 2.02 -22.59
N SER A 238 24.46 1.99 -22.93
CA SER A 238 23.98 1.97 -24.34
C SER A 238 24.09 3.34 -25.02
N ILE A 239 23.98 4.45 -24.29
CA ILE A 239 24.15 5.80 -24.87
C ILE A 239 25.62 6.11 -25.23
N LYS A 240 26.60 5.47 -24.60
CA LYS A 240 28.04 5.68 -24.89
C LYS A 240 28.58 4.82 -26.02
N GLN A 241 27.79 3.91 -26.61
CA GLN A 241 28.21 3.07 -27.73
C GLN A 241 27.76 3.58 -29.10
N GLU A 242 27.06 4.72 -29.15
CA GLU A 242 26.61 5.34 -30.41
C GLU A 242 27.38 6.60 -30.83
N ASP A 243 28.59 6.85 -30.25
CA ASP A 243 29.51 7.90 -30.71
C ASP A 243 30.79 7.31 -31.34
#